data_d43f65e3d51c88762d41e35daab7120a
#
_entry.id   d43f65e3d51c88762d41e35daab7120a
#
_cell.length_a   1.000
_cell.length_b   1.000
_cell.length_c   1.000
_cell.angle_alpha   90.00
_cell.angle_beta   90.00
_cell.angle_gamma   90.00
#
_symmetry.space_group_name_H-M   'P 1'
#
loop_
_entity.id
_entity.type
_entity.pdbx_description
1 polymer ?
#
loop_
_entity_poly.entity_id
_entity_poly.type
_entity_poly.pdbx_seq_one_letter_code
_entity_poly.pdbx_strand_id
1 'polypeptide(L)'
;MAQERWFARGFLTLAAVAGLFVSVAIPSSAQSGPGGGWQLCNQTSYVVEAATGRPDGEDVVVEGWLRLRPGQCRVAIPGPLKPGVYFVFGRSSKAHRGGQRDWSGEIPLCVDTNGSFAVENPSSCQSMGLEQRGFQAVRLDGKGGAMTFKETDLYNKGGQSPENAGIQRLLNDAGIFQDVVDGYLGRETRAAIADLLVEHKLSPNTSQADLIDFLENVASKRAREVGMELCNRTGNRILAAMARNRPDGWESRGWWTIEANMCVRAVDESLITAPHYVFAQMATEKGMRYLKEASTVFCTSRAQFAILGNENCELRRYRPEKFVETAAPEEGKLVYEFFETAFGPPQRK
;
A
#
# COMPACT_ATOMS: atom_id res chain seq x y z
N MET A 1 -58.56 -25.34 74.33
CA MET A 1 -57.51 -26.22 74.81
C MET A 1 -56.62 -26.58 73.63
N ALA A 2 -55.44 -26.14 73.75
CA ALA A 2 -54.41 -26.03 72.75
C ALA A 2 -53.63 -27.28 72.55
N GLN A 3 -52.98 -27.44 71.44
CA GLN A 3 -51.67 -28.06 71.39
C GLN A 3 -50.94 -27.54 70.11
N GLU A 4 -49.85 -26.86 70.39
CA GLU A 4 -48.83 -26.48 69.43
C GLU A 4 -48.07 -27.68 68.93
N ARG A 5 -47.76 -27.67 67.59
CA ARG A 5 -46.74 -28.51 67.06
C ARG A 5 -45.79 -27.68 66.23
N TRP A 6 -44.60 -27.55 66.72
CA TRP A 6 -43.41 -27.02 66.04
C TRP A 6 -42.97 -27.92 64.91
N PHE A 7 -42.83 -27.35 63.71
CA PHE A 7 -42.04 -27.94 62.63
C PHE A 7 -40.85 -27.04 62.32
N ALA A 8 -39.67 -27.50 62.65
CA ALA A 8 -38.41 -26.92 62.25
C ALA A 8 -38.20 -27.12 60.74
N ARG A 9 -38.07 -26.05 59.99
CA ARG A 9 -37.61 -26.11 58.59
C ARG A 9 -36.13 -25.74 58.55
N GLY A 10 -35.32 -26.75 58.22
CA GLY A 10 -33.91 -26.57 57.93
C GLY A 10 -33.74 -25.82 56.62
N PHE A 11 -33.06 -24.69 56.66
CA PHE A 11 -32.58 -23.97 55.47
C PHE A 11 -31.29 -24.60 54.99
N LEU A 12 -31.35 -25.26 53.81
CA LEU A 12 -30.13 -25.60 53.06
C LEU A 12 -29.70 -24.32 52.30
N THR A 13 -28.63 -23.75 52.73
CA THR A 13 -27.93 -22.70 51.97
C THR A 13 -27.09 -23.34 50.84
N LEU A 14 -27.59 -23.23 49.61
CA LEU A 14 -26.76 -23.47 48.42
C LEU A 14 -25.78 -22.31 48.26
N ALA A 15 -24.51 -22.56 48.50
CA ALA A 15 -23.43 -21.64 48.10
C ALA A 15 -23.22 -21.73 46.61
N ALA A 16 -23.66 -20.72 45.85
CA ALA A 16 -23.34 -20.55 44.45
C ALA A 16 -21.87 -20.10 44.34
N VAL A 17 -21.02 -20.99 43.90
CA VAL A 17 -19.64 -20.65 43.49
C VAL A 17 -19.71 -19.98 42.13
N ALA A 18 -19.66 -18.66 42.09
CA ALA A 18 -19.47 -17.89 40.85
C ALA A 18 -18.03 -18.07 40.38
N GLY A 19 -17.81 -18.99 39.45
CA GLY A 19 -16.55 -19.13 38.76
C GLY A 19 -16.32 -17.91 37.85
N LEU A 20 -15.40 -17.03 38.25
CA LEU A 20 -14.86 -16.01 37.36
C LEU A 20 -14.08 -16.70 36.22
N PHE A 21 -14.68 -16.82 35.06
CA PHE A 21 -13.93 -17.12 33.83
C PHE A 21 -13.16 -15.85 33.43
N VAL A 22 -11.90 -15.78 33.84
CA VAL A 22 -10.95 -14.84 33.28
C VAL A 22 -10.62 -15.35 31.90
N SER A 23 -11.23 -14.73 30.87
CA SER A 23 -10.84 -14.96 29.48
C SER A 23 -9.48 -14.32 29.27
N VAL A 24 -8.44 -15.12 29.40
CA VAL A 24 -7.09 -14.74 28.97
C VAL A 24 -7.13 -14.68 27.44
N ALA A 25 -7.10 -13.48 26.87
CA ALA A 25 -6.85 -13.28 25.46
C ALA A 25 -5.43 -13.78 25.17
N ILE A 26 -5.33 -14.98 24.62
CA ILE A 26 -4.07 -15.54 24.12
C ILE A 26 -3.73 -14.73 22.87
N PRO A 27 -2.56 -14.02 22.80
CA PRO A 27 -2.13 -13.43 21.56
C PRO A 27 -2.03 -14.55 20.53
N SER A 28 -2.64 -14.35 19.34
CA SER A 28 -2.55 -15.28 18.21
C SER A 28 -1.08 -15.42 17.81
N SER A 29 -0.37 -16.32 18.47
CA SER A 29 0.92 -16.78 17.99
C SER A 29 0.64 -17.49 16.66
N ALA A 30 1.28 -17.04 15.60
CA ALA A 30 1.25 -17.65 14.28
C ALA A 30 1.56 -19.15 14.46
N GLN A 31 0.54 -19.99 14.37
CA GLN A 31 0.73 -21.43 14.36
C GLN A 31 1.47 -21.75 13.06
N SER A 32 2.72 -22.17 13.19
CA SER A 32 3.44 -22.86 12.13
C SER A 32 2.56 -24.03 11.71
N GLY A 33 2.03 -24.00 10.49
CA GLY A 33 1.20 -25.09 9.96
C GLY A 33 1.96 -26.40 10.00
N PRO A 34 1.28 -27.55 10.10
CA PRO A 34 1.91 -28.86 10.10
C PRO A 34 2.68 -29.05 8.78
N GLY A 35 4.01 -29.04 8.84
CA GLY A 35 4.85 -29.26 7.67
C GLY A 35 6.08 -28.38 7.52
N GLY A 36 6.35 -27.44 8.43
CA GLY A 36 7.61 -26.66 8.41
C GLY A 36 7.78 -25.75 7.19
N GLY A 37 6.70 -25.16 6.67
CA GLY A 37 6.73 -24.17 5.57
C GLY A 37 7.06 -22.75 6.02
N TRP A 38 7.26 -21.83 5.06
CA TRP A 38 7.45 -20.41 5.33
C TRP A 38 6.14 -19.64 5.13
N GLN A 39 5.71 -18.99 6.21
CA GLN A 39 4.46 -18.22 6.24
C GLN A 39 4.77 -16.73 6.16
N LEU A 40 3.96 -16.00 5.36
CA LEU A 40 3.95 -14.55 5.32
C LEU A 40 2.66 -14.03 5.94
N CYS A 41 2.79 -13.06 6.84
CA CYS A 41 1.69 -12.41 7.53
C CYS A 41 1.65 -10.92 7.16
N ASN A 42 0.46 -10.37 7.01
CA ASN A 42 0.23 -8.96 6.73
C ASN A 42 -0.42 -8.27 7.94
N GLN A 43 0.35 -7.49 8.68
CA GLN A 43 -0.09 -6.66 9.81
C GLN A 43 -0.17 -5.18 9.42
N THR A 44 -0.42 -4.90 8.15
CA THR A 44 -0.58 -3.55 7.62
C THR A 44 -2.05 -3.28 7.27
N SER A 45 -2.39 -2.03 7.03
CA SER A 45 -3.69 -1.64 6.48
C SER A 45 -3.80 -1.79 4.95
N TYR A 46 -2.73 -2.20 4.28
CA TYR A 46 -2.69 -2.40 2.84
C TYR A 46 -2.98 -3.85 2.47
N VAL A 47 -3.63 -4.07 1.34
CA VAL A 47 -3.52 -5.37 0.66
C VAL A 47 -2.09 -5.46 0.12
N VAL A 48 -1.36 -6.49 0.51
CA VAL A 48 0.04 -6.70 0.13
C VAL A 48 0.14 -7.82 -0.91
N GLU A 49 0.92 -7.57 -1.94
CA GLU A 49 1.36 -8.57 -2.93
C GLU A 49 2.83 -8.91 -2.62
N ALA A 50 3.10 -10.13 -2.23
CA ALA A 50 4.42 -10.60 -1.84
C ALA A 50 5.07 -11.48 -2.90
N ALA A 51 6.37 -11.28 -3.13
CA ALA A 51 7.22 -12.19 -3.88
C ALA A 51 8.25 -12.82 -2.95
N THR A 52 8.58 -14.09 -3.18
CA THR A 52 9.56 -14.83 -2.40
C THR A 52 10.65 -15.38 -3.30
N GLY A 53 11.88 -15.42 -2.78
CA GLY A 53 13.02 -16.09 -3.39
C GLY A 53 13.46 -17.27 -2.54
N ARG A 54 13.62 -18.43 -3.17
CA ARG A 54 14.17 -19.62 -2.52
C ARG A 54 15.47 -20.08 -3.18
N PRO A 55 16.44 -20.58 -2.41
CA PRO A 55 17.65 -21.11 -2.99
C PRO A 55 17.34 -22.40 -3.76
N ASP A 56 17.94 -22.53 -4.95
CA ASP A 56 17.89 -23.74 -5.79
C ASP A 56 19.27 -24.01 -6.39
N GLY A 57 20.07 -24.85 -5.73
CA GLY A 57 21.48 -25.03 -6.07
C GLY A 57 22.30 -23.75 -5.80
N GLU A 58 22.94 -23.25 -6.84
CA GLU A 58 23.69 -21.97 -6.82
C GLU A 58 22.79 -20.77 -7.18
N ASP A 59 21.57 -21.01 -7.66
CA ASP A 59 20.64 -20.00 -8.12
C ASP A 59 19.55 -19.70 -7.09
N VAL A 60 18.74 -18.68 -7.39
CA VAL A 60 17.57 -18.29 -6.63
C VAL A 60 16.35 -18.33 -7.55
N VAL A 61 15.35 -19.12 -7.19
CA VAL A 61 14.03 -19.08 -7.85
C VAL A 61 13.17 -18.05 -7.15
N VAL A 62 12.69 -17.06 -7.91
CA VAL A 62 11.80 -16.00 -7.43
C VAL A 62 10.39 -16.25 -7.92
N GLU A 63 9.42 -16.26 -7.00
CA GLU A 63 8.02 -16.51 -7.28
C GLU A 63 7.15 -15.40 -6.71
N GLY A 64 6.09 -14.99 -7.41
CA GLY A 64 5.10 -13.99 -6.99
C GLY A 64 3.86 -14.06 -7.88
N TRP A 65 2.76 -13.41 -7.53
CA TRP A 65 2.53 -12.61 -6.36
C TRP A 65 1.59 -13.33 -5.40
N LEU A 66 1.99 -13.48 -4.16
CA LEU A 66 1.12 -13.97 -3.11
C LEU A 66 0.34 -12.78 -2.53
N ARG A 67 -0.96 -12.72 -2.78
CA ARG A 67 -1.81 -11.66 -2.23
C ARG A 67 -2.17 -11.97 -0.78
N LEU A 68 -2.00 -10.96 0.10
CA LEU A 68 -2.29 -11.00 1.52
C LEU A 68 -3.22 -9.85 1.91
N ARG A 69 -4.42 -10.17 2.38
CA ARG A 69 -5.30 -9.16 2.98
C ARG A 69 -4.68 -8.63 4.29
N PRO A 70 -5.04 -7.41 4.73
CA PRO A 70 -4.79 -6.98 6.10
C PRO A 70 -5.19 -8.06 7.12
N GLY A 71 -4.34 -8.33 8.10
CA GLY A 71 -4.51 -9.37 9.12
C GLY A 71 -4.29 -10.81 8.66
N GLN A 72 -4.12 -11.07 7.37
CA GLN A 72 -4.00 -12.42 6.84
C GLN A 72 -2.58 -12.97 6.94
N CYS A 73 -2.48 -14.27 7.27
CA CYS A 73 -1.28 -15.06 7.11
C CYS A 73 -1.50 -16.17 6.07
N ARG A 74 -0.51 -16.41 5.20
CA ARG A 74 -0.55 -17.49 4.20
C ARG A 74 0.81 -18.16 4.09
N VAL A 75 0.81 -19.45 3.80
CA VAL A 75 2.03 -20.19 3.46
C VAL A 75 2.48 -19.73 2.07
N ALA A 76 3.67 -19.13 2.00
CA ALA A 76 4.29 -18.68 0.75
C ALA A 76 5.13 -19.80 0.11
N ILE A 77 5.88 -20.53 0.94
CA ILE A 77 6.66 -21.69 0.50
C ILE A 77 6.27 -22.88 1.38
N PRO A 78 5.63 -23.92 0.81
CA PRO A 78 5.29 -25.12 1.56
C PRO A 78 6.55 -25.87 2.02
N GLY A 79 6.44 -26.56 3.17
CA GLY A 79 7.55 -27.37 3.72
C GLY A 79 7.60 -28.77 3.14
N PRO A 80 8.66 -29.53 3.48
CA PRO A 80 9.77 -29.13 4.35
C PRO A 80 10.76 -28.19 3.67
N LEU A 81 11.26 -27.20 4.41
CA LEU A 81 12.26 -26.26 3.92
C LEU A 81 13.68 -26.79 4.16
N LYS A 82 14.61 -26.45 3.30
CA LYS A 82 16.04 -26.61 3.56
C LYS A 82 16.56 -25.45 4.39
N PRO A 83 17.49 -25.67 5.34
CA PRO A 83 18.18 -24.55 5.99
C PRO A 83 18.88 -23.68 4.97
N GLY A 84 18.72 -22.35 5.07
CA GLY A 84 19.33 -21.44 4.08
C GLY A 84 18.85 -20.01 4.22
N VAL A 85 19.24 -19.18 3.25
CA VAL A 85 18.80 -17.80 3.12
C VAL A 85 17.69 -17.75 2.08
N TYR A 86 16.54 -17.25 2.48
CA TYR A 86 15.37 -17.01 1.66
C TYR A 86 15.19 -15.51 1.49
N PHE A 87 14.43 -15.11 0.50
CA PHE A 87 14.25 -13.70 0.15
C PHE A 87 12.79 -13.35 0.08
N VAL A 88 12.43 -12.13 0.48
CA VAL A 88 11.05 -11.64 0.44
C VAL A 88 11.01 -10.17 0.05
N PHE A 89 10.05 -9.85 -0.78
CA PHE A 89 9.68 -8.50 -1.16
C PHE A 89 8.17 -8.37 -1.08
N GLY A 90 7.68 -7.23 -0.63
CA GLY A 90 6.25 -6.91 -0.61
C GLY A 90 5.99 -5.58 -1.26
N ARG A 91 4.86 -5.47 -1.94
CA ARG A 91 4.33 -4.20 -2.45
C ARG A 91 2.86 -4.07 -2.10
N SER A 92 2.37 -2.83 -1.94
CA SER A 92 0.94 -2.60 -1.83
C SER A 92 0.23 -2.85 -3.16
N SER A 93 -1.02 -3.33 -3.11
CA SER A 93 -1.89 -3.43 -4.29
C SER A 93 -2.03 -2.07 -4.99
N LYS A 94 -2.17 -2.10 -6.31
CA LYS A 94 -2.41 -0.90 -7.14
C LYS A 94 -3.76 -0.22 -6.85
N ALA A 95 -4.62 -0.85 -6.07
CA ALA A 95 -5.87 -0.25 -5.60
C ALA A 95 -5.66 0.90 -4.61
N HIS A 96 -4.53 0.89 -3.90
CA HIS A 96 -4.25 1.87 -2.86
C HIS A 96 -3.74 3.20 -3.43
N ARG A 97 -4.20 4.29 -2.80
CA ARG A 97 -3.88 5.68 -3.14
C ARG A 97 -2.49 6.09 -2.69
N GLY A 98 -1.94 7.14 -3.31
CA GLY A 98 -0.66 7.75 -2.89
C GLY A 98 0.58 7.06 -3.46
N GLY A 99 0.42 6.18 -4.45
CA GLY A 99 1.50 5.41 -5.06
C GLY A 99 1.74 4.07 -4.37
N GLN A 100 2.47 3.21 -5.05
CA GLN A 100 2.81 1.89 -4.54
C GLN A 100 3.80 1.99 -3.37
N ARG A 101 3.50 1.32 -2.27
CA ARG A 101 4.37 1.20 -1.12
C ARG A 101 5.09 -0.13 -1.17
N ASP A 102 6.39 -0.11 -0.92
CA ASP A 102 7.24 -1.29 -0.95
C ASP A 102 7.76 -1.63 0.46
N TRP A 103 7.78 -2.93 0.77
CA TRP A 103 8.53 -3.53 1.88
C TRP A 103 9.74 -4.23 1.28
N SER A 104 10.76 -3.45 1.02
CA SER A 104 11.98 -3.84 0.30
C SER A 104 13.15 -4.12 1.24
N GLY A 105 14.23 -4.65 0.67
CA GLY A 105 15.55 -4.84 1.26
C GLY A 105 16.65 -4.48 0.26
N GLU A 106 17.84 -5.01 0.48
CA GLU A 106 19.03 -4.63 -0.30
C GLU A 106 19.43 -5.65 -1.38
N ILE A 107 18.85 -6.85 -1.37
CA ILE A 107 19.23 -7.91 -2.30
C ILE A 107 18.49 -7.74 -3.63
N PRO A 108 19.17 -7.44 -4.74
CA PRO A 108 18.52 -7.22 -6.01
C PRO A 108 18.10 -8.55 -6.65
N LEU A 109 16.80 -8.75 -6.84
CA LEU A 109 16.22 -9.89 -7.57
C LEU A 109 15.19 -9.41 -8.59
N CYS A 110 14.93 -10.25 -9.61
CA CYS A 110 14.03 -9.91 -10.70
C CYS A 110 12.59 -10.31 -10.39
N VAL A 111 11.63 -9.44 -10.76
CA VAL A 111 10.19 -9.69 -10.64
C VAL A 111 9.48 -9.34 -11.95
N ASP A 112 8.39 -10.07 -12.26
CA ASP A 112 7.42 -9.63 -13.27
C ASP A 112 6.36 -8.78 -12.57
N THR A 113 6.12 -7.57 -13.05
CA THR A 113 5.15 -6.64 -12.47
C THR A 113 3.74 -6.81 -13.02
N ASN A 114 3.56 -7.60 -14.07
CA ASN A 114 2.30 -7.71 -14.81
C ASN A 114 1.41 -8.89 -14.40
N GLY A 115 1.97 -9.90 -13.74
CA GLY A 115 1.21 -11.09 -13.37
C GLY A 115 1.96 -11.99 -12.41
N SER A 116 1.35 -13.13 -12.07
CA SER A 116 2.03 -14.19 -11.32
C SER A 116 3.18 -14.77 -12.14
N PHE A 117 4.31 -15.01 -11.47
CA PHE A 117 5.53 -15.45 -12.12
C PHE A 117 6.31 -16.43 -11.26
N ALA A 118 7.17 -17.20 -11.93
CA ALA A 118 8.24 -17.99 -11.34
C ALA A 118 9.44 -17.91 -12.27
N VAL A 119 10.55 -17.37 -11.78
CA VAL A 119 11.78 -17.17 -12.59
C VAL A 119 13.01 -17.57 -11.81
N GLU A 120 13.95 -18.25 -12.49
CA GLU A 120 15.31 -18.30 -12.00
C GLU A 120 15.94 -16.92 -12.16
N ASN A 121 16.56 -16.40 -11.10
CA ASN A 121 17.01 -15.01 -11.10
C ASN A 121 18.12 -14.81 -12.16
N PRO A 122 17.82 -14.11 -13.26
CA PRO A 122 18.80 -13.91 -14.32
C PRO A 122 19.86 -12.89 -13.93
N SER A 123 21.00 -12.91 -14.60
CA SER A 123 22.06 -11.90 -14.43
C SER A 123 21.62 -10.49 -14.83
N SER A 124 20.58 -10.34 -15.64
CA SER A 124 19.99 -9.07 -16.05
C SER A 124 18.46 -9.19 -16.14
N CYS A 125 17.75 -8.49 -15.28
CA CYS A 125 16.28 -8.42 -15.30
C CYS A 125 15.75 -7.82 -16.61
N GLN A 126 16.39 -6.75 -17.07
CA GLN A 126 15.97 -6.03 -18.28
C GLN A 126 15.98 -6.89 -19.55
N SER A 127 16.95 -7.80 -19.69
CA SER A 127 17.04 -8.67 -20.89
C SER A 127 15.84 -9.61 -21.02
N MET A 128 15.12 -9.86 -19.94
CA MET A 128 13.92 -10.69 -19.89
C MET A 128 12.62 -9.89 -19.73
N GLY A 129 12.67 -8.56 -19.80
CA GLY A 129 11.51 -7.71 -19.59
C GLY A 129 11.03 -7.67 -18.12
N LEU A 130 11.89 -8.05 -17.18
CA LEU A 130 11.61 -8.05 -15.74
C LEU A 130 12.13 -6.78 -15.08
N GLU A 131 11.59 -6.47 -13.91
CA GLU A 131 12.07 -5.38 -13.06
C GLU A 131 12.97 -5.91 -11.94
N GLN A 132 14.00 -5.12 -11.60
CA GLN A 132 14.82 -5.37 -10.42
C GLN A 132 14.17 -4.74 -9.20
N ARG A 133 13.98 -5.54 -8.12
CA ARG A 133 13.49 -5.09 -6.82
C ARG A 133 14.43 -5.54 -5.71
N GLY A 134 14.48 -4.74 -4.62
CA GLY A 134 15.28 -5.06 -3.45
C GLY A 134 14.54 -6.02 -2.52
N PHE A 135 15.08 -7.21 -2.29
CA PHE A 135 14.52 -8.21 -1.38
C PHE A 135 15.20 -8.17 -0.02
N GLN A 136 14.44 -8.47 1.03
CA GLN A 136 14.96 -8.72 2.35
C GLN A 136 15.44 -10.16 2.44
N ALA A 137 16.64 -10.39 2.99
CA ALA A 137 17.17 -11.72 3.24
C ALA A 137 16.69 -12.24 4.60
N VAL A 138 16.15 -13.45 4.65
CA VAL A 138 15.62 -14.12 5.84
C VAL A 138 16.28 -15.48 5.98
N ARG A 139 16.96 -15.72 7.11
CA ARG A 139 17.57 -17.02 7.40
C ARG A 139 16.52 -17.95 8.03
N LEU A 140 16.30 -19.09 7.39
CA LEU A 140 15.43 -20.16 7.90
C LEU A 140 16.27 -21.40 8.28
N ASP A 141 15.91 -22.05 9.36
CA ASP A 141 16.63 -23.22 9.93
C ASP A 141 16.10 -24.56 9.44
N GLY A 142 15.16 -24.55 8.51
CA GLY A 142 14.51 -25.75 7.98
C GLY A 142 13.27 -26.21 8.73
N LYS A 143 13.01 -25.67 9.93
CA LYS A 143 11.80 -26.01 10.72
C LYS A 143 10.55 -25.24 10.30
N GLY A 144 10.72 -24.33 9.36
CA GLY A 144 9.72 -23.36 8.98
C GLY A 144 9.90 -22.01 9.67
N GLY A 145 8.99 -21.07 9.40
CA GLY A 145 9.05 -19.76 10.01
C GLY A 145 7.92 -18.85 9.54
N ALA A 146 7.84 -17.68 10.14
CA ALA A 146 6.92 -16.64 9.72
C ALA A 146 7.67 -15.30 9.57
N MET A 147 7.32 -14.55 8.52
CA MET A 147 7.73 -13.17 8.34
C MET A 147 6.48 -12.29 8.27
N THR A 148 6.54 -11.11 8.83
CA THR A 148 5.39 -10.22 8.94
C THR A 148 5.69 -8.86 8.33
N PHE A 149 4.88 -8.46 7.36
CA PHE A 149 4.84 -7.08 6.86
C PHE A 149 4.16 -6.18 7.89
N LYS A 150 4.78 -5.06 8.25
CA LYS A 150 4.30 -4.13 9.28
C LYS A 150 4.35 -2.68 8.78
N GLU A 151 3.46 -1.87 9.34
CA GLU A 151 3.57 -0.41 9.33
C GLU A 151 4.17 0.09 10.64
N THR A 152 4.71 1.32 10.64
CA THR A 152 5.44 1.88 11.78
C THR A 152 4.54 2.11 13.01
N ASP A 153 3.30 2.55 12.80
CA ASP A 153 2.32 2.80 13.85
C ASP A 153 1.22 1.75 13.78
N LEU A 154 1.11 0.95 14.83
CA LEU A 154 0.40 -0.30 14.78
C LEU A 154 -0.96 -0.26 15.45
N TYR A 155 -1.91 -0.91 14.84
CA TYR A 155 -3.28 -1.19 15.24
C TYR A 155 -3.34 -2.22 16.39
N ASN A 156 -2.61 -1.99 17.49
CA ASN A 156 -2.45 -2.97 18.57
C ASN A 156 -3.10 -2.54 19.89
N LYS A 157 -3.94 -1.52 19.89
CA LYS A 157 -4.55 -1.01 21.13
C LYS A 157 -6.08 -1.07 21.07
N GLY A 158 -6.69 -1.69 22.09
CA GLY A 158 -8.08 -1.45 22.45
C GLY A 158 -9.14 -1.77 21.36
N GLY A 159 -9.03 -2.88 20.65
CA GLY A 159 -10.01 -3.29 19.63
C GLY A 159 -9.67 -2.84 18.20
N GLN A 160 -8.51 -2.27 18.01
CA GLN A 160 -7.95 -2.00 16.68
C GLN A 160 -7.44 -3.30 16.04
N SER A 161 -7.60 -3.40 14.72
CA SER A 161 -7.04 -4.53 13.96
C SER A 161 -6.56 -4.11 12.58
N PRO A 162 -5.62 -4.86 11.98
CA PRO A 162 -5.19 -4.63 10.60
C PRO A 162 -6.33 -4.76 9.59
N GLU A 163 -7.27 -5.68 9.81
CA GLU A 163 -8.45 -5.89 8.97
C GLU A 163 -9.34 -4.65 8.96
N ASN A 164 -9.64 -4.10 10.14
CA ASN A 164 -10.43 -2.88 10.27
C ASN A 164 -9.73 -1.69 9.60
N ALA A 165 -8.42 -1.56 9.82
CA ALA A 165 -7.62 -0.53 9.18
C ALA A 165 -7.59 -0.67 7.66
N GLY A 166 -7.55 -1.91 7.16
CA GLY A 166 -7.66 -2.21 5.73
C GLY A 166 -9.00 -1.81 5.14
N ILE A 167 -10.09 -2.08 5.83
CA ILE A 167 -11.43 -1.63 5.42
C ILE A 167 -11.50 -0.10 5.37
N GLN A 168 -11.05 0.60 6.42
CA GLN A 168 -11.01 2.07 6.43
C GLN A 168 -10.18 2.62 5.26
N ARG A 169 -8.99 2.07 5.03
CA ARG A 169 -8.13 2.48 3.91
C ARG A 169 -8.81 2.28 2.57
N LEU A 170 -9.40 1.11 2.33
CA LEU A 170 -10.06 0.80 1.08
C LEU A 170 -11.34 1.62 0.86
N LEU A 171 -12.09 1.95 1.90
CA LEU A 171 -13.21 2.91 1.82
C LEU A 171 -12.73 4.30 1.35
N ASN A 172 -11.60 4.76 1.91
CA ASN A 172 -10.95 6.01 1.48
C ASN A 172 -10.49 5.89 0.02
N ASP A 173 -9.81 4.81 -0.34
CA ASP A 173 -9.27 4.57 -1.69
C ASP A 173 -10.38 4.46 -2.74
N ALA A 174 -11.48 3.80 -2.40
CA ALA A 174 -12.69 3.73 -3.21
C ALA A 174 -13.45 5.06 -3.29
N GLY A 175 -13.14 6.03 -2.41
CA GLY A 175 -13.83 7.32 -2.33
C GLY A 175 -15.25 7.25 -1.81
N ILE A 176 -15.58 6.17 -1.12
CA ILE A 176 -16.91 5.92 -0.55
C ILE A 176 -17.07 6.69 0.77
N PHE A 177 -16.03 6.64 1.61
CA PHE A 177 -16.03 7.31 2.90
C PHE A 177 -14.61 7.73 3.29
N GLN A 178 -14.43 8.94 3.81
CA GLN A 178 -13.13 9.44 4.26
C GLN A 178 -13.04 9.35 5.78
N ASP A 179 -12.12 8.52 6.27
CA ASP A 179 -11.89 8.29 7.69
C ASP A 179 -10.39 8.23 8.02
N VAL A 180 -10.07 8.38 9.29
CA VAL A 180 -8.72 8.11 9.80
C VAL A 180 -8.51 6.60 9.81
N VAL A 181 -7.37 6.16 9.26
CA VAL A 181 -7.00 4.74 9.23
C VAL A 181 -6.35 4.39 10.57
N ASP A 182 -7.16 4.09 11.57
CA ASP A 182 -6.74 3.78 12.94
C ASP A 182 -7.03 2.32 13.37
N GLY A 183 -7.74 1.56 12.53
CA GLY A 183 -8.12 0.17 12.79
C GLY A 183 -9.31 0.00 13.73
N TYR A 184 -10.01 1.08 14.08
CA TYR A 184 -11.23 1.05 14.90
C TYR A 184 -12.45 1.48 14.09
N LEU A 185 -13.36 0.54 13.80
CA LEU A 185 -14.60 0.86 13.08
C LEU A 185 -15.56 1.65 13.97
N GLY A 186 -15.54 2.97 13.83
CA GLY A 186 -16.46 3.88 14.51
C GLY A 186 -17.91 3.75 14.01
N ARG A 187 -18.80 4.54 14.60
CA ARG A 187 -20.23 4.53 14.22
C ARG A 187 -20.43 4.94 12.75
N GLU A 188 -19.71 5.96 12.31
CA GLU A 188 -19.83 6.51 10.95
C GLU A 188 -19.25 5.56 9.92
N THR A 189 -18.11 4.94 10.19
CA THR A 189 -17.52 3.91 9.33
C THR A 189 -18.47 2.72 9.17
N ARG A 190 -19.08 2.26 10.28
CA ARG A 190 -20.07 1.16 10.22
C ARG A 190 -21.32 1.53 9.44
N ALA A 191 -21.79 2.78 9.55
CA ALA A 191 -22.93 3.26 8.74
C ALA A 191 -22.57 3.26 7.25
N ALA A 192 -21.40 3.79 6.87
CA ALA A 192 -20.92 3.77 5.48
C ALA A 192 -20.80 2.35 4.91
N ILE A 193 -20.33 1.40 5.72
CA ILE A 193 -20.30 -0.03 5.33
C ILE A 193 -21.71 -0.57 5.13
N ALA A 194 -22.66 -0.27 6.02
CA ALA A 194 -24.02 -0.73 5.89
C ALA A 194 -24.70 -0.20 4.62
N ASP A 195 -24.53 1.09 4.33
CA ASP A 195 -25.04 1.72 3.11
C ASP A 195 -24.43 1.09 1.85
N LEU A 196 -23.12 0.83 1.86
CA LEU A 196 -22.41 0.13 0.79
C LEU A 196 -22.99 -1.27 0.53
N LEU A 197 -23.21 -2.05 1.59
CA LEU A 197 -23.76 -3.39 1.47
C LEU A 197 -25.17 -3.37 0.82
N VAL A 198 -26.00 -2.39 1.19
CA VAL A 198 -27.34 -2.21 0.61
C VAL A 198 -27.24 -1.79 -0.86
N GLU A 199 -26.43 -0.78 -1.19
CA GLU A 199 -26.25 -0.25 -2.54
C GLU A 199 -25.82 -1.34 -3.53
N HIS A 200 -24.86 -2.17 -3.11
CA HIS A 200 -24.30 -3.23 -3.94
C HIS A 200 -25.00 -4.58 -3.79
N LYS A 201 -26.14 -4.64 -3.06
CA LYS A 201 -26.93 -5.87 -2.84
C LYS A 201 -26.11 -7.02 -2.24
N LEU A 202 -25.15 -6.67 -1.38
CA LEU A 202 -24.35 -7.63 -0.64
C LEU A 202 -25.08 -8.08 0.63
N SER A 203 -24.72 -9.25 1.14
CA SER A 203 -25.30 -9.77 2.39
C SER A 203 -24.95 -8.86 3.57
N PRO A 204 -25.90 -8.57 4.49
CA PRO A 204 -25.55 -7.91 5.76
C PRO A 204 -24.52 -8.67 6.60
N ASN A 205 -24.37 -9.98 6.35
CA ASN A 205 -23.40 -10.85 7.01
C ASN A 205 -22.14 -11.09 6.17
N THR A 206 -21.83 -10.19 5.21
CA THR A 206 -20.58 -10.25 4.42
C THR A 206 -19.38 -10.29 5.37
N SER A 207 -18.50 -11.26 5.19
CA SER A 207 -17.30 -11.37 6.02
C SER A 207 -16.35 -10.19 5.78
N GLN A 208 -15.49 -9.87 6.77
CA GLN A 208 -14.47 -8.83 6.58
C GLN A 208 -13.53 -9.15 5.39
N ALA A 209 -13.22 -10.43 5.18
CA ALA A 209 -12.38 -10.85 4.06
C ALA A 209 -13.06 -10.55 2.71
N ASP A 210 -14.34 -10.88 2.56
CA ASP A 210 -15.09 -10.62 1.33
C ASP A 210 -15.33 -9.12 1.13
N LEU A 211 -15.53 -8.37 2.20
CA LEU A 211 -15.65 -6.91 2.14
C LEU A 211 -14.34 -6.25 1.68
N ILE A 212 -13.19 -6.72 2.18
CA ILE A 212 -11.87 -6.25 1.72
C ILE A 212 -11.69 -6.54 0.24
N ASP A 213 -12.02 -7.74 -0.22
CA ASP A 213 -11.90 -8.11 -1.64
C ASP A 213 -12.82 -7.25 -2.53
N PHE A 214 -14.03 -7.03 -2.09
CA PHE A 214 -14.99 -6.17 -2.79
C PHE A 214 -14.47 -4.73 -2.88
N LEU A 215 -14.07 -4.15 -1.75
CA LEU A 215 -13.57 -2.78 -1.69
C LEU A 215 -12.27 -2.60 -2.50
N GLU A 216 -11.37 -3.59 -2.50
CA GLU A 216 -10.17 -3.54 -3.34
C GLU A 216 -10.52 -3.47 -4.83
N ASN A 217 -11.51 -4.24 -5.27
CA ASN A 217 -11.99 -4.18 -6.65
C ASN A 217 -12.57 -2.80 -7.00
N VAL A 218 -13.39 -2.22 -6.11
CA VAL A 218 -13.96 -0.87 -6.30
C VAL A 218 -12.85 0.17 -6.34
N ALA A 219 -11.92 0.12 -5.40
CA ALA A 219 -10.77 1.04 -5.36
C ALA A 219 -9.88 0.89 -6.60
N SER A 220 -9.61 -0.35 -7.04
CA SER A 220 -8.84 -0.62 -8.27
C SER A 220 -9.52 -0.06 -9.53
N LYS A 221 -10.85 -0.16 -9.61
CA LYS A 221 -11.62 0.41 -10.71
C LYS A 221 -11.50 1.93 -10.70
N ARG A 222 -11.82 2.54 -9.57
CA ARG A 222 -11.68 4.00 -9.41
C ARG A 222 -10.26 4.49 -9.70
N ALA A 223 -9.27 3.73 -9.27
CA ALA A 223 -7.88 4.00 -9.52
C ALA A 223 -7.53 4.13 -11.01
N ARG A 224 -8.21 3.40 -11.88
CA ARG A 224 -8.02 3.48 -13.35
C ARG A 224 -8.82 4.60 -14.00
N GLU A 225 -9.91 5.01 -13.38
CA GLU A 225 -10.90 5.93 -13.97
C GLU A 225 -10.63 7.40 -13.63
N VAL A 226 -9.88 7.70 -12.56
CA VAL A 226 -9.64 9.08 -12.12
C VAL A 226 -8.18 9.35 -11.75
N GLY A 227 -7.83 10.64 -11.63
CA GLY A 227 -6.56 11.08 -11.10
C GLY A 227 -5.51 11.41 -12.17
N MET A 228 -4.28 11.72 -11.70
CA MET A 228 -3.15 12.02 -12.57
C MET A 228 -2.13 10.89 -12.54
N GLU A 229 -1.80 10.39 -13.71
CA GLU A 229 -0.74 9.41 -13.93
C GLU A 229 0.40 10.08 -14.72
N LEU A 230 1.63 9.92 -14.23
CA LEU A 230 2.85 10.43 -14.86
C LEU A 230 3.65 9.26 -15.39
N CYS A 231 3.84 9.17 -16.70
CA CYS A 231 4.49 8.06 -17.38
C CYS A 231 5.82 8.50 -18.01
N ASN A 232 6.89 7.83 -17.67
CA ASN A 232 8.20 8.02 -18.26
C ASN A 232 8.35 7.15 -19.51
N ARG A 233 8.38 7.76 -20.70
CA ARG A 233 8.62 7.11 -22.00
C ARG A 233 10.03 7.36 -22.51
N THR A 234 10.95 7.71 -21.61
CA THR A 234 12.38 7.88 -21.96
C THR A 234 13.18 6.64 -21.58
N GLY A 235 14.39 6.54 -22.09
CA GLY A 235 15.34 5.49 -21.70
C GLY A 235 16.05 5.73 -20.37
N ASN A 236 15.81 6.86 -19.69
CA ASN A 236 16.49 7.24 -18.47
C ASN A 236 15.49 7.46 -17.33
N ARG A 237 15.95 7.29 -16.10
CA ARG A 237 15.20 7.67 -14.91
C ARG A 237 14.92 9.17 -14.89
N ILE A 238 13.70 9.56 -14.53
CA ILE A 238 13.32 10.94 -14.30
C ILE A 238 12.88 11.15 -12.85
N LEU A 239 13.03 12.40 -12.38
CA LEU A 239 12.38 12.90 -11.18
C LEU A 239 11.28 13.84 -11.61
N ALA A 240 10.03 13.53 -11.28
CA ALA A 240 8.86 14.29 -11.67
C ALA A 240 8.19 14.98 -10.48
N ALA A 241 7.55 16.10 -10.76
CA ALA A 241 6.68 16.83 -9.84
C ALA A 241 5.44 17.32 -10.59
N MET A 242 4.38 17.63 -9.85
CA MET A 242 3.15 18.21 -10.40
C MET A 242 2.73 19.42 -9.59
N ALA A 243 1.92 20.28 -10.21
CA ALA A 243 1.19 21.33 -9.51
C ALA A 243 -0.25 21.40 -9.99
N ARG A 244 -1.16 21.79 -9.09
CA ARG A 244 -2.60 21.91 -9.35
C ARG A 244 -3.22 22.99 -8.49
N ASN A 245 -4.35 23.50 -8.94
CA ASN A 245 -5.18 24.38 -8.14
C ASN A 245 -6.13 23.54 -7.24
N ARG A 246 -6.22 23.89 -5.99
CA ARG A 246 -7.12 23.33 -4.99
C ARG A 246 -7.99 24.44 -4.40
N PRO A 247 -9.07 24.12 -3.65
CA PRO A 247 -9.87 25.14 -2.97
C PRO A 247 -9.07 26.03 -2.02
N ASP A 248 -7.99 25.50 -1.43
CA ASP A 248 -7.08 26.17 -0.49
C ASP A 248 -5.86 26.84 -1.20
N GLY A 249 -5.82 26.85 -2.52
CA GLY A 249 -4.80 27.49 -3.33
C GLY A 249 -3.97 26.52 -4.16
N TRP A 250 -2.87 27.03 -4.73
CA TRP A 250 -1.94 26.22 -5.51
C TRP A 250 -1.19 25.22 -4.64
N GLU A 251 -1.17 23.97 -5.06
CA GLU A 251 -0.35 22.90 -4.46
C GLU A 251 0.69 22.44 -5.48
N SER A 252 1.95 22.34 -5.08
CA SER A 252 2.98 21.60 -5.82
C SER A 252 3.47 20.40 -5.00
N ARG A 253 3.61 19.24 -5.65
CA ARG A 253 4.02 17.97 -5.03
C ARG A 253 5.08 17.26 -5.86
N GLY A 254 5.99 16.57 -5.21
CA GLY A 254 7.06 15.76 -5.78
C GLY A 254 7.96 15.23 -4.65
N TRP A 255 8.97 14.48 -4.87
CA TRP A 255 9.44 13.97 -6.14
C TRP A 255 8.96 12.53 -6.31
N TRP A 256 8.48 12.22 -7.51
CA TRP A 256 8.31 10.84 -7.93
C TRP A 256 9.51 10.44 -8.79
N THR A 257 10.21 9.41 -8.35
CA THR A 257 11.22 8.76 -9.19
C THR A 257 10.50 7.80 -10.13
N ILE A 258 10.64 8.02 -11.42
CA ILE A 258 9.97 7.20 -12.43
C ILE A 258 11.06 6.56 -13.31
N GLU A 259 11.21 5.26 -13.20
CA GLU A 259 12.14 4.50 -14.03
C GLU A 259 11.69 4.50 -15.51
N ALA A 260 12.61 4.13 -16.40
CA ALA A 260 12.34 4.06 -17.83
C ALA A 260 11.11 3.18 -18.11
N ASN A 261 10.18 3.65 -18.93
CA ASN A 261 8.93 3.00 -19.33
C ASN A 261 7.94 2.69 -18.19
N MET A 262 8.11 3.32 -17.01
CA MET A 262 7.22 3.17 -15.87
C MET A 262 6.28 4.36 -15.74
N CYS A 263 5.18 4.14 -15.00
CA CYS A 263 4.23 5.17 -14.63
C CYS A 263 4.06 5.22 -13.11
N VAL A 264 3.75 6.41 -12.58
CA VAL A 264 3.36 6.60 -11.19
C VAL A 264 2.06 7.39 -11.13
N ARG A 265 1.23 7.09 -10.14
CA ARG A 265 0.06 7.88 -9.85
C ARG A 265 0.44 9.04 -8.93
N ALA A 266 0.38 10.26 -9.44
CA ALA A 266 0.68 11.48 -8.71
C ALA A 266 -0.53 12.03 -7.95
N VAL A 267 -1.74 11.86 -8.52
CA VAL A 267 -3.03 12.24 -7.92
C VAL A 267 -4.00 11.06 -8.07
N ASP A 268 -4.74 10.78 -7.03
CA ASP A 268 -5.63 9.63 -6.91
C ASP A 268 -7.10 10.01 -6.64
N GLU A 269 -7.42 11.27 -6.84
CA GLU A 269 -8.77 11.82 -6.79
C GLU A 269 -9.15 12.40 -8.16
N SER A 270 -10.45 12.53 -8.41
CA SER A 270 -10.96 13.08 -9.67
C SER A 270 -10.42 14.49 -9.91
N LEU A 271 -9.87 14.72 -11.08
CA LEU A 271 -9.36 16.01 -11.51
C LEU A 271 -10.50 16.81 -12.12
N ILE A 272 -11.12 17.66 -11.33
CA ILE A 272 -12.29 18.47 -11.75
C ILE A 272 -11.94 19.90 -12.15
N THR A 273 -10.73 20.34 -11.82
CA THR A 273 -10.25 21.69 -12.10
C THR A 273 -9.03 21.66 -12.99
N ALA A 274 -9.02 22.54 -13.98
CA ALA A 274 -7.84 22.86 -14.79
C ALA A 274 -7.40 24.31 -14.43
N PRO A 275 -6.13 24.67 -14.67
CA PRO A 275 -5.04 23.88 -15.27
C PRO A 275 -4.27 23.01 -14.26
N HIS A 276 -3.56 22.03 -14.80
CA HIS A 276 -2.57 21.21 -14.10
C HIS A 276 -1.20 21.42 -14.72
N TYR A 277 -0.15 21.21 -13.95
CA TYR A 277 1.21 21.46 -14.40
C TYR A 277 2.12 20.30 -14.00
N VAL A 278 3.13 20.04 -14.81
CA VAL A 278 4.13 19.02 -14.56
C VAL A 278 5.53 19.58 -14.69
N PHE A 279 6.43 19.02 -13.93
CA PHE A 279 7.87 19.25 -14.02
C PHE A 279 8.59 17.90 -14.05
N ALA A 280 9.65 17.82 -14.84
CA ALA A 280 10.55 16.68 -14.77
C ALA A 280 12.00 17.11 -15.02
N GLN A 281 12.90 16.42 -14.33
CA GLN A 281 14.34 16.48 -14.59
C GLN A 281 14.87 15.08 -14.86
N MET A 282 15.78 14.96 -15.82
CA MET A 282 16.37 13.72 -16.26
C MET A 282 17.90 13.80 -16.13
N ALA A 283 18.50 12.92 -15.34
CA ALA A 283 19.96 12.83 -15.26
C ALA A 283 20.48 12.03 -16.45
N THR A 284 21.48 12.59 -17.14
CA THR A 284 22.21 11.92 -18.22
C THR A 284 23.73 12.03 -17.98
N GLU A 285 24.51 11.24 -18.68
CA GLU A 285 25.98 11.34 -18.63
C GLU A 285 26.50 12.75 -18.99
N LYS A 286 25.76 13.48 -19.81
CA LYS A 286 26.11 14.82 -20.30
C LYS A 286 25.61 15.96 -19.41
N GLY A 287 24.86 15.66 -18.35
CA GLY A 287 24.27 16.64 -17.43
C GLY A 287 22.76 16.47 -17.24
N MET A 288 22.17 17.41 -16.53
CA MET A 288 20.71 17.43 -16.27
C MET A 288 19.95 18.01 -17.46
N ARG A 289 18.84 17.37 -17.82
CA ARG A 289 17.90 17.87 -18.82
C ARG A 289 16.58 18.19 -18.14
N TYR A 290 15.93 19.26 -18.57
CA TYR A 290 14.64 19.72 -18.06
C TYR A 290 13.63 19.80 -19.20
N LEU A 291 12.34 19.80 -18.86
CA LEU A 291 11.28 19.96 -19.84
C LEU A 291 11.43 21.29 -20.58
N LYS A 292 11.20 21.26 -21.89
CA LYS A 292 11.03 22.46 -22.73
C LYS A 292 9.68 23.11 -22.43
N GLU A 293 9.49 24.34 -22.89
CA GLU A 293 8.21 25.06 -22.85
C GLU A 293 7.65 25.30 -21.44
N ALA A 294 8.46 25.04 -20.42
CA ALA A 294 8.08 25.29 -19.05
C ALA A 294 8.05 26.80 -18.77
N SER A 295 6.89 27.31 -18.36
CA SER A 295 6.65 28.76 -18.20
C SER A 295 6.19 29.17 -16.82
N THR A 296 5.37 28.37 -16.15
CA THR A 296 4.73 28.70 -14.88
C THR A 296 5.56 28.26 -13.69
N VAL A 297 5.84 29.19 -12.78
CA VAL A 297 6.71 28.93 -11.63
C VAL A 297 5.92 28.33 -10.47
N PHE A 298 6.44 27.24 -9.92
CA PHE A 298 5.99 26.64 -8.66
C PHE A 298 7.18 26.35 -7.73
N CYS A 299 6.89 26.25 -6.44
CA CYS A 299 7.89 25.95 -5.44
C CYS A 299 8.19 24.46 -5.37
N THR A 300 9.48 24.10 -5.28
CA THR A 300 9.95 22.73 -5.08
C THR A 300 10.91 22.65 -3.90
N SER A 301 11.23 21.44 -3.44
CA SER A 301 12.22 21.20 -2.39
C SER A 301 13.28 20.20 -2.86
N ARG A 302 14.37 20.03 -2.09
CA ARG A 302 15.39 19.02 -2.37
C ARG A 302 14.94 17.60 -2.06
N ALA A 303 14.08 17.45 -1.04
CA ALA A 303 13.48 16.20 -0.66
C ALA A 303 12.03 16.11 -1.19
N GLN A 304 11.36 14.99 -0.98
CA GLN A 304 9.93 14.84 -1.26
C GLN A 304 9.13 15.94 -0.58
N PHE A 305 8.15 16.49 -1.27
CA PHE A 305 7.44 17.68 -0.82
C PHE A 305 5.95 17.70 -1.20
N ALA A 306 5.20 18.46 -0.41
CA ALA A 306 3.86 18.96 -0.71
C ALA A 306 3.81 20.41 -0.20
N ILE A 307 3.76 21.38 -1.11
CA ILE A 307 3.89 22.80 -0.81
C ILE A 307 2.62 23.52 -1.26
N LEU A 308 1.99 24.24 -0.33
CA LEU A 308 0.88 25.15 -0.64
C LEU A 308 1.41 26.53 -1.00
N GLY A 309 0.82 27.15 -2.03
CA GLY A 309 1.21 28.43 -2.60
C GLY A 309 2.45 28.33 -3.48
N ASN A 310 2.46 29.15 -4.54
CA ASN A 310 3.51 29.19 -5.54
C ASN A 310 4.33 30.51 -5.53
N GLU A 311 4.06 31.40 -4.55
CA GLU A 311 4.73 32.68 -4.43
C GLU A 311 5.88 32.63 -3.40
N ASN A 312 6.86 33.52 -3.60
CA ASN A 312 7.95 33.75 -2.67
C ASN A 312 8.71 32.47 -2.27
N CYS A 313 8.94 31.57 -3.21
CA CYS A 313 9.59 30.27 -2.96
C CYS A 313 10.88 30.41 -2.19
N GLU A 314 11.79 31.30 -2.61
CA GLU A 314 13.10 31.48 -1.98
C GLU A 314 13.01 32.01 -0.54
N LEU A 315 12.13 32.98 -0.29
CA LEU A 315 11.88 33.49 1.06
C LEU A 315 11.36 32.41 2.01
N ARG A 316 10.62 31.45 1.46
CA ARG A 316 10.10 30.26 2.16
C ARG A 316 11.09 29.10 2.21
N ARG A 317 12.33 29.30 1.73
CA ARG A 317 13.42 28.30 1.63
C ARG A 317 13.11 27.15 0.66
N TYR A 318 12.25 27.40 -0.33
CA TYR A 318 11.99 26.50 -1.46
C TYR A 318 12.73 26.97 -2.71
N ARG A 319 12.71 26.14 -3.76
CA ARG A 319 13.30 26.46 -5.06
C ARG A 319 12.20 26.78 -6.06
N PRO A 320 12.28 27.90 -6.76
CA PRO A 320 11.39 28.16 -7.88
C PRO A 320 11.82 27.29 -9.08
N GLU A 321 10.88 26.54 -9.64
CA GLU A 321 11.08 25.75 -10.86
C GLU A 321 9.96 26.06 -11.84
N LYS A 322 10.26 25.99 -13.14
CA LYS A 322 9.27 26.20 -14.19
C LYS A 322 8.61 24.90 -14.57
N PHE A 323 7.29 24.89 -14.57
CA PHE A 323 6.44 23.75 -14.92
C PHE A 323 5.79 23.97 -16.29
N VAL A 324 5.46 22.88 -16.95
CA VAL A 324 4.71 22.82 -18.21
C VAL A 324 3.24 22.62 -17.89
N GLU A 325 2.36 23.41 -18.52
CA GLU A 325 0.92 23.19 -18.43
C GLU A 325 0.52 21.93 -19.19
N THR A 326 -0.36 21.14 -18.61
CA THR A 326 -0.87 19.91 -19.22
C THR A 326 -2.15 20.17 -20.01
N ALA A 327 -2.57 19.21 -20.82
CA ALA A 327 -3.93 19.18 -21.35
C ALA A 327 -4.97 19.13 -20.20
N ALA A 328 -6.20 19.52 -20.50
CA ALA A 328 -7.30 19.39 -19.56
C ALA A 328 -7.56 17.90 -19.23
N PRO A 329 -7.95 17.57 -17.98
CA PRO A 329 -8.36 16.22 -17.65
C PRO A 329 -9.61 15.80 -18.43
N GLU A 330 -9.64 14.53 -18.86
CA GLU A 330 -10.82 13.90 -19.45
C GLU A 330 -11.52 13.05 -18.40
N GLU A 331 -12.79 13.28 -18.13
CA GLU A 331 -13.60 12.55 -17.13
C GLU A 331 -12.93 12.40 -15.76
N GLY A 332 -12.17 13.42 -15.34
CA GLY A 332 -11.45 13.42 -14.06
C GLY A 332 -10.11 12.68 -14.07
N LYS A 333 -9.63 12.26 -15.24
CA LYS A 333 -8.35 11.60 -15.43
C LYS A 333 -7.42 12.40 -16.33
N LEU A 334 -6.13 12.37 -16.00
CA LEU A 334 -5.05 12.92 -16.83
C LEU A 334 -3.88 11.94 -16.83
N VAL A 335 -3.44 11.54 -18.01
CA VAL A 335 -2.19 10.80 -18.20
C VAL A 335 -1.21 11.72 -18.90
N TYR A 336 -0.08 12.00 -18.26
CA TYR A 336 0.98 12.78 -18.86
C TYR A 336 2.20 11.90 -19.14
N GLU A 337 2.63 11.90 -20.41
CA GLU A 337 3.74 11.08 -20.87
C GLU A 337 4.97 11.94 -21.15
N PHE A 338 6.07 11.64 -20.48
CA PHE A 338 7.35 12.29 -20.68
C PHE A 338 8.14 11.58 -21.78
N PHE A 339 8.19 12.15 -22.97
CA PHE A 339 9.01 11.66 -24.07
C PHE A 339 10.39 12.30 -24.10
N GLU A 340 11.38 11.61 -24.69
CA GLU A 340 12.76 12.12 -24.83
C GLU A 340 12.79 13.50 -25.52
N THR A 341 11.93 13.70 -26.52
CA THR A 341 11.80 14.94 -27.28
C THR A 341 11.28 16.13 -26.47
N ALA A 342 10.59 15.87 -25.35
CA ALA A 342 10.10 16.92 -24.47
C ALA A 342 11.19 17.59 -23.64
N PHE A 343 12.36 16.94 -23.51
CA PHE A 343 13.48 17.48 -22.74
C PHE A 343 14.43 18.34 -23.59
N GLY A 344 14.88 19.44 -22.99
CA GLY A 344 15.90 20.32 -23.57
C GLY A 344 17.30 19.69 -23.62
N PRO A 345 18.28 20.43 -24.14
CA PRO A 345 19.68 19.99 -24.12
C PRO A 345 20.19 19.84 -22.68
N PRO A 346 21.24 19.00 -22.45
CA PRO A 346 21.84 18.86 -21.15
C PRO A 346 22.42 20.19 -20.66
N GLN A 347 22.16 20.53 -19.41
CA GLN A 347 22.74 21.67 -18.73
C GLN A 347 23.82 21.15 -17.77
N ARG A 348 25.03 21.69 -17.89
CA ARG A 348 26.08 21.45 -16.92
C ARG A 348 25.81 22.34 -15.69
N LYS A 349 25.85 21.77 -14.50
CA LYS A 349 25.88 22.53 -13.24
C LYS A 349 27.16 23.26 -13.09
#